data_46ae4f7e41908b625710bc9401b831bd
#
_entry.id   46ae4f7e41908b625710bc9401b831bd
#
_cell.length_a   1.000
_cell.length_b   1.000
_cell.length_c   1.000
_cell.angle_alpha   90.00
_cell.angle_beta   90.00
_cell.angle_gamma   90.00
#
_symmetry.space_group_name_H-M   'P 1'
#
loop_
_entity.id
_entity.type
_entity.pdbx_description
1 polymer ?
#
loop_
_entity_poly.entity_id
_entity_poly.type
_entity_poly.pdbx_seq_one_letter_code
_entity_poly.pdbx_strand_id
1 'polypeptide(L)'
;MRNKPGEPGEGVGVVEAARGTLYHHYVLDKDALIKDVNMIVATTNNYPAICMSIRDAAKGLIHDGKVNQGILNMVEMAFRAYDPCFGCATHFAVGQMPLTVAIYDANRKLVQKLER
;
A
#
# COMPACT_ATOMS: atom_id res chain seq x y z
N MET A 1 25.08 8.04 21.16
CA MET A 1 24.90 9.50 21.49
C MET A 1 23.44 9.74 21.79
N ARG A 2 23.08 10.26 22.97
CA ARG A 2 21.73 10.75 23.21
C ARG A 2 21.71 12.22 22.76
N ASN A 3 20.97 12.53 21.69
CA ASN A 3 20.70 13.90 21.34
C ASN A 3 19.90 14.55 22.47
N LYS A 4 20.29 15.75 22.91
CA LYS A 4 19.44 16.51 23.80
C LYS A 4 18.16 16.85 23.03
N PRO A 5 16.97 16.60 23.60
CA PRO A 5 15.73 17.04 22.95
C PRO A 5 15.82 18.57 22.76
N GLY A 6 15.50 19.02 21.56
CA GLY A 6 15.26 20.44 21.32
C GLY A 6 13.95 20.89 21.96
N GLU A 7 13.60 22.15 21.80
CA GLU A 7 12.29 22.63 22.20
C GLU A 7 11.19 21.94 21.39
N PRO A 8 10.04 21.58 22.01
CA PRO A 8 8.93 21.00 21.29
C PRO A 8 8.47 21.92 20.17
N GLY A 9 8.13 21.33 19.03
CA GLY A 9 7.74 22.10 17.86
C GLY A 9 7.32 21.20 16.71
N GLU A 10 7.58 21.63 15.51
CA GLU A 10 7.29 20.92 14.27
C GLU A 10 8.58 20.38 13.68
N GLY A 11 8.53 19.13 13.18
CA GLY A 11 9.68 18.50 12.55
C GLY A 11 9.28 17.49 11.50
N VAL A 12 10.09 17.43 10.44
CA VAL A 12 9.97 16.44 9.37
C VAL A 12 11.24 15.58 9.32
N GLY A 13 11.04 14.27 9.40
CA GLY A 13 12.10 13.29 9.19
C GLY A 13 11.88 12.52 7.89
N VAL A 14 12.95 12.30 7.15
CA VAL A 14 12.92 11.56 5.89
C VAL A 14 14.00 10.50 5.92
N VAL A 15 13.65 9.28 5.50
CA VAL A 15 14.60 8.18 5.40
C VAL A 15 14.30 7.34 4.16
N GLU A 16 15.35 6.90 3.48
CA GLU A 16 15.22 5.91 2.42
C GLU A 16 15.12 4.53 3.05
N ALA A 17 14.04 3.82 2.73
CA ALA A 17 13.78 2.45 3.15
C ALA A 17 13.85 1.51 1.93
N ALA A 18 13.85 0.19 2.17
CA ALA A 18 13.93 -0.81 1.10
C ALA A 18 12.83 -0.66 0.03
N ARG A 19 11.65 -0.16 0.41
CA ARG A 19 10.47 0.01 -0.46
C ARG A 19 10.30 1.42 -1.00
N GLY A 20 11.23 2.32 -0.73
CA GLY A 20 11.19 3.73 -1.12
C GLY A 20 11.28 4.68 0.06
N THR A 21 10.96 5.94 -0.14
CA THR A 21 11.14 6.99 0.86
C THR A 21 9.99 7.00 1.87
N LEU A 22 10.35 7.06 3.15
CA LEU A 22 9.44 7.21 4.28
C LEU A 22 9.55 8.64 4.82
N TYR A 23 8.42 9.31 4.95
CA TYR A 23 8.31 10.64 5.54
C TYR A 23 7.54 10.58 6.85
N HIS A 24 8.09 11.18 7.90
CA HIS A 24 7.42 11.40 9.16
C HIS A 24 7.37 12.89 9.45
N HIS A 25 6.19 13.41 9.65
CA HIS A 25 5.96 14.79 10.07
C HIS A 25 5.22 14.77 11.39
N TYR A 26 5.77 15.45 12.40
CA TYR A 26 5.21 15.55 13.74
C TYR A 26 5.08 17.00 14.15
N VAL A 27 3.97 17.29 14.81
CA VAL A 27 3.76 18.54 15.56
C VAL A 27 3.63 18.16 17.03
N LEU A 28 4.49 18.75 17.88
CA LEU A 28 4.48 18.53 19.32
C LEU A 28 3.94 19.76 20.03
N ASP A 29 3.26 19.52 21.13
CA ASP A 29 2.87 20.61 22.05
C ASP A 29 4.01 20.98 23.03
N LYS A 30 3.76 21.96 23.89
CA LYS A 30 4.73 22.44 24.91
C LYS A 30 5.18 21.36 25.89
N ASP A 31 4.41 20.29 26.06
CA ASP A 31 4.69 19.18 26.96
C ASP A 31 5.36 18.00 26.23
N ALA A 32 5.80 18.24 24.98
CA ALA A 32 6.40 17.27 24.07
C ALA A 32 5.48 16.08 23.72
N LEU A 33 4.18 16.26 23.82
CA LEU A 33 3.19 15.29 23.38
C LEU A 33 2.84 15.53 21.90
N ILE A 34 2.54 14.45 21.17
CA ILE A 34 2.17 14.55 19.77
C ILE A 34 0.78 15.20 19.67
N LYS A 35 0.74 16.36 19.02
CA LYS A 35 -0.48 17.10 18.71
C LYS A 35 -1.03 16.72 17.35
N ASP A 36 -0.14 16.49 16.39
CA ASP A 36 -0.48 16.07 15.03
C ASP A 36 0.61 15.21 14.44
N VAL A 37 0.22 14.29 13.55
CA VAL A 37 1.15 13.39 12.86
C VAL A 37 0.68 13.15 11.43
N ASN A 38 1.61 13.27 10.50
CA ASN A 38 1.40 12.86 9.12
C ASN A 38 2.55 11.95 8.68
N MET A 39 2.21 10.78 8.14
CA MET A 39 3.17 9.80 7.68
C MET A 39 2.87 9.40 6.24
N ILE A 40 3.87 9.53 5.37
CA ILE A 40 3.81 9.01 4.00
C ILE A 40 4.77 7.83 3.93
N VAL A 41 4.19 6.64 3.94
CA VAL A 41 4.94 5.39 3.94
C VAL A 41 5.39 5.05 2.51
N ALA A 42 6.57 4.44 2.37
CA ALA A 42 7.17 4.14 1.09
C ALA A 42 6.21 3.42 0.11
N THR A 43 5.46 2.41 0.56
CA THR A 43 4.51 1.68 -0.27
C THR A 43 3.35 2.57 -0.75
N THR A 44 2.97 3.61 -0.02
CA THR A 44 1.95 4.58 -0.46
C THR A 44 2.38 5.28 -1.75
N ASN A 45 3.65 5.65 -1.85
CA ASN A 45 4.21 6.27 -3.05
C ASN A 45 4.21 5.33 -4.26
N ASN A 46 4.25 4.02 -4.02
CA ASN A 46 4.27 2.99 -5.05
C ASN A 46 2.87 2.61 -5.57
N TYR A 47 1.79 3.02 -4.91
CA TYR A 47 0.43 2.62 -5.30
C TYR A 47 0.10 2.87 -6.78
N PRO A 48 0.39 4.03 -7.37
CA PRO A 48 0.09 4.24 -8.79
C PRO A 48 0.80 3.24 -9.70
N ALA A 49 2.09 2.99 -9.45
CA ALA A 49 2.89 2.04 -10.21
C ALA A 49 2.40 0.59 -10.01
N ILE A 50 2.04 0.22 -8.78
CA ILE A 50 1.44 -1.08 -8.46
C ILE A 50 0.13 -1.27 -9.23
N CYS A 51 -0.76 -0.28 -9.22
CA CYS A 51 -2.03 -0.34 -9.95
C CYS A 51 -1.82 -0.49 -11.47
N MET A 52 -0.83 0.21 -12.03
CA MET A 52 -0.47 0.09 -13.45
C MET A 52 0.04 -1.33 -13.75
N SER A 53 0.93 -1.86 -12.95
CA SER A 53 1.49 -3.21 -13.12
C SER A 53 0.43 -4.30 -13.00
N ILE A 54 -0.49 -4.19 -12.03
CA ILE A 54 -1.62 -5.10 -11.89
C ILE A 54 -2.51 -5.05 -13.14
N ARG A 55 -2.83 -3.84 -13.61
CA ARG A 55 -3.66 -3.66 -14.80
C ARG A 55 -3.03 -4.29 -16.03
N ASP A 56 -1.74 -4.07 -16.24
CA ASP A 56 -1.05 -4.54 -17.42
C ASP A 56 -0.85 -6.06 -17.36
N ALA A 57 -0.54 -6.62 -16.20
CA ALA A 57 -0.50 -8.07 -15.98
C ALA A 57 -1.89 -8.71 -16.22
N ALA A 58 -2.96 -8.11 -15.68
CA ALA A 58 -4.31 -8.60 -15.88
C ALA A 58 -4.72 -8.59 -17.36
N LYS A 59 -4.39 -7.53 -18.10
CA LYS A 59 -4.64 -7.45 -19.55
C LYS A 59 -3.90 -8.52 -20.35
N GLY A 60 -2.68 -8.84 -19.95
CA GLY A 60 -1.86 -9.86 -20.62
C GLY A 60 -2.24 -11.29 -20.27
N LEU A 61 -2.90 -11.54 -19.15
CA LEU A 61 -3.16 -12.87 -18.62
C LEU A 61 -4.64 -13.27 -18.67
N ILE A 62 -5.55 -12.32 -18.61
CA ILE A 62 -7.00 -12.59 -18.59
C ILE A 62 -7.54 -12.45 -20.02
N HIS A 63 -7.92 -13.58 -20.60
CA HIS A 63 -8.53 -13.64 -21.93
C HIS A 63 -9.96 -14.17 -21.82
N ASP A 64 -10.88 -13.60 -22.59
CA ASP A 64 -12.30 -14.01 -22.64
C ASP A 64 -13.01 -14.05 -21.29
N GLY A 65 -12.57 -13.24 -20.35
CA GLY A 65 -13.11 -13.19 -18.97
C GLY A 65 -12.85 -14.47 -18.15
N LYS A 66 -11.98 -15.36 -18.63
CA LYS A 66 -11.64 -16.59 -17.92
C LYS A 66 -10.59 -16.31 -16.86
N VAL A 67 -10.94 -16.53 -15.60
CA VAL A 67 -10.04 -16.33 -14.45
C VAL A 67 -10.05 -17.58 -13.59
N ASN A 68 -8.86 -17.99 -13.16
CA ASN A 68 -8.66 -19.05 -12.19
C ASN A 68 -7.58 -18.63 -11.17
N GLN A 69 -7.39 -19.44 -10.14
CA GLN A 69 -6.42 -19.16 -9.09
C GLN A 69 -4.99 -19.00 -9.60
N GLY A 70 -4.59 -19.76 -10.63
CA GLY A 70 -3.25 -19.66 -11.22
C GLY A 70 -3.03 -18.31 -11.91
N ILE A 71 -4.02 -17.82 -12.66
CA ILE A 71 -3.98 -16.50 -13.30
C ILE A 71 -3.90 -15.40 -12.24
N LEU A 72 -4.70 -15.49 -11.18
CA LEU A 72 -4.64 -14.52 -10.08
C LEU A 72 -3.26 -14.50 -9.40
N ASN A 73 -2.67 -15.67 -9.15
CA ASN A 73 -1.31 -15.76 -8.61
C ASN A 73 -0.28 -15.06 -9.50
N MET A 74 -0.41 -15.21 -10.83
CA MET A 74 0.48 -14.52 -11.77
C MET A 74 0.27 -13.00 -11.76
N VAL A 75 -0.96 -12.51 -11.66
CA VAL A 75 -1.26 -11.09 -11.50
C VAL A 75 -0.71 -10.57 -10.18
N GLU A 76 -0.83 -11.35 -9.10
CA GLU A 76 -0.25 -11.01 -7.79
C GLU A 76 1.28 -10.88 -7.84
N MET A 77 1.97 -11.67 -8.66
CA MET A 77 3.43 -11.56 -8.82
C MET A 77 3.85 -10.16 -9.29
N ALA A 78 3.02 -9.49 -10.09
CA ALA A 78 3.33 -8.16 -10.60
C ALA A 78 3.45 -7.11 -9.47
N PHE A 79 2.61 -7.18 -8.43
CA PHE A 79 2.75 -6.25 -7.31
C PHE A 79 3.73 -6.75 -6.23
N ARG A 80 3.94 -8.05 -6.10
CA ARG A 80 4.93 -8.60 -5.15
C ARG A 80 6.35 -8.13 -5.48
N ALA A 81 6.64 -7.80 -6.74
CA ALA A 81 7.94 -7.23 -7.13
C ALA A 81 8.26 -5.90 -6.46
N TYR A 82 7.25 -5.19 -5.95
CA TYR A 82 7.42 -3.94 -5.18
C TYR A 82 7.67 -4.17 -3.69
N ASP A 83 7.68 -5.42 -3.22
CA ASP A 83 7.75 -5.77 -1.79
C ASP A 83 6.75 -4.96 -0.94
N PRO A 84 5.44 -4.94 -1.30
CA PRO A 84 4.50 -4.01 -0.72
C PRO A 84 4.18 -4.33 0.73
N CYS A 85 4.16 -3.31 1.60
CA CYS A 85 3.60 -3.38 2.93
C CYS A 85 2.27 -2.61 2.96
N PHE A 86 1.17 -3.28 2.63
CA PHE A 86 -0.14 -2.63 2.58
C PHE A 86 -0.61 -2.18 3.97
N GLY A 87 -0.36 -2.97 5.01
CA GLY A 87 -0.66 -2.59 6.39
C GLY A 87 0.11 -1.33 6.82
N CYS A 88 1.39 -1.21 6.42
CA CYS A 88 2.18 -0.01 6.69
C CYS A 88 1.59 1.22 5.97
N ALA A 89 1.22 1.06 4.70
CA ALA A 89 0.73 2.14 3.85
C ALA A 89 -0.66 2.64 4.24
N THR A 90 -1.51 1.75 4.78
CA THR A 90 -2.87 2.08 5.22
C THR A 90 -2.96 2.45 6.69
N HIS A 91 -1.87 2.32 7.45
CA HIS A 91 -1.83 2.46 8.91
C HIS A 91 -2.84 1.54 9.63
N PHE A 92 -3.14 0.40 9.01
CA PHE A 92 -4.11 -0.54 9.53
C PHE A 92 -3.45 -1.46 10.56
N ALA A 93 -4.10 -1.64 11.71
CA ALA A 93 -3.66 -2.60 12.71
C ALA A 93 -3.65 -4.01 12.10
N VAL A 94 -2.63 -4.80 12.46
CA VAL A 94 -2.44 -6.16 11.97
C VAL A 94 -3.71 -6.97 12.21
N GLY A 95 -4.42 -7.25 11.14
CA GLY A 95 -5.64 -8.02 11.13
C GLY A 95 -5.77 -8.76 9.80
N GLN A 96 -6.75 -9.60 9.69
CA GLN A 96 -7.02 -10.33 8.46
C GLN A 96 -7.38 -9.32 7.36
N MET A 97 -6.55 -9.23 6.31
CA MET A 97 -6.88 -8.54 5.08
C MET A 97 -7.32 -9.59 4.05
N PRO A 98 -8.61 -9.91 3.97
CA PRO A 98 -9.07 -10.87 2.98
C PRO A 98 -8.89 -10.28 1.58
N LEU A 99 -8.27 -11.03 0.69
CA LEU A 99 -8.23 -10.67 -0.73
C LEU A 99 -9.54 -11.10 -1.37
N THR A 100 -10.33 -10.13 -1.77
CA THR A 100 -11.55 -10.36 -2.57
C THR A 100 -11.32 -9.82 -3.97
N VAL A 101 -11.48 -10.68 -4.98
CA VAL A 101 -11.44 -10.31 -6.39
C VAL A 101 -12.82 -10.49 -6.98
N ALA A 102 -13.44 -9.39 -7.38
CA ALA A 102 -14.72 -9.37 -8.06
C ALA A 102 -14.51 -9.08 -9.55
N ILE A 103 -15.04 -9.93 -10.40
CA ILE A 103 -14.92 -9.84 -11.86
C ILE A 103 -16.27 -9.43 -12.43
N TYR A 104 -16.27 -8.35 -13.19
CA TYR A 104 -17.45 -7.77 -13.81
C TYR A 104 -17.33 -7.86 -15.34
N ASP A 105 -18.45 -8.04 -16.01
CA ASP A 105 -18.54 -7.91 -17.47
C ASP A 105 -18.55 -6.43 -17.92
N ALA A 106 -18.61 -6.21 -19.25
CA ALA A 106 -18.66 -4.87 -19.81
C ALA A 106 -19.90 -4.06 -19.38
N ASN A 107 -20.97 -4.73 -18.95
CA ASN A 107 -22.21 -4.12 -18.45
C ASN A 107 -22.19 -3.91 -16.93
N ARG A 108 -21.01 -4.09 -16.27
CA ARG A 108 -20.84 -4.04 -14.82
C ARG A 108 -21.65 -5.08 -14.03
N LYS A 109 -22.02 -6.19 -14.65
CA LYS A 109 -22.64 -7.31 -13.95
C LYS A 109 -21.57 -8.20 -13.38
N LEU A 110 -21.70 -8.59 -12.11
CA LEU A 110 -20.77 -9.49 -11.45
C LEU A 110 -20.83 -10.88 -12.12
N VAL A 111 -19.70 -11.32 -12.64
CA VAL A 111 -19.54 -12.63 -13.30
C VAL A 111 -19.00 -13.65 -12.32
N GLN A 112 -18.00 -13.26 -11.52
CA GLN A 112 -17.34 -14.16 -10.59
C GLN A 112 -16.78 -13.39 -9.39
N LYS A 113 -16.79 -14.03 -8.22
CA LYS A 113 -16.12 -13.56 -7.01
C LYS A 113 -15.16 -14.63 -6.52
N LEU A 114 -13.93 -14.25 -6.25
CA LEU A 114 -12.90 -15.11 -5.66
C LEU A 114 -12.45 -14.50 -4.34
N GLU A 115 -12.39 -15.31 -3.30
CA GLU A 115 -11.97 -14.93 -1.95
C GLU A 115 -10.82 -15.81 -1.49
N ARG A 116 -9.89 -15.22 -0.75
CA ARG A 116 -8.75 -15.93 -0.17
C ARG A 116 -8.48 -15.44 1.25
#